data_9329cc3d46d5bb2a7d212f5ea470fe0e
#
_entry.id   9329cc3d46d5bb2a7d212f5ea470fe0e
#
_cell.length_a   1.000
_cell.length_b   1.000
_cell.length_c   1.000
_cell.angle_alpha   90.00
_cell.angle_beta   90.00
_cell.angle_gamma   90.00
#
_symmetry.space_group_name_H-M   'P 1'
#
loop_
_entity.id
_entity.type
_entity.pdbx_description
1 polymer ?
#
loop_
_entity_poly.entity_id
_entity_poly.type
_entity_poly.pdbx_seq_one_letter_code
_entity_poly.pdbx_strand_id
1 'polypeptide(L)'
;MRKRKLLIGGTLILSLAFILSYDFVKRNYVFSILMYHSVSPEAQKANRLSVTPKVFERQMRFLKNFGYNVIPLEAAISFIEEGRAIPPRTVAITFDDGYRDNYTYAFPILEKYNLPATLFVIINEIGRPGQDRLSWQEVHQMHSSGLVTFGSHTLGPEPLVNLKSDEEVRRQIFDSKKVLEDKLGDKVTLFSYPEGKFNDRIRYLVREAGYKLAVTTSPGKKFSNHDIFALKRLRISSNAGNLFIFWVEASGIYTFMKEHRDAD
;
A
#
# COMPACT_ATOMS: atom_id res chain seq x y z
N MET A 1 -30.66 45.82 5.97
CA MET A 1 -31.34 44.50 6.07
C MET A 1 -31.03 43.55 4.88
N ARG A 2 -31.07 44.02 3.64
CA ARG A 2 -30.86 43.18 2.43
C ARG A 2 -29.47 42.52 2.35
N LYS A 3 -28.39 43.25 2.65
CA LYS A 3 -27.00 42.72 2.67
C LYS A 3 -26.79 41.63 3.74
N ARG A 4 -27.41 41.74 4.89
CA ARG A 4 -27.33 40.77 6.01
C ARG A 4 -28.05 39.46 5.66
N LYS A 5 -29.19 39.53 4.96
CA LYS A 5 -29.94 38.35 4.48
C LYS A 5 -29.16 37.63 3.36
N LEU A 6 -28.45 38.37 2.48
CA LEU A 6 -27.60 37.80 1.45
C LEU A 6 -26.36 37.08 2.04
N LEU A 7 -25.74 37.65 3.08
CA LEU A 7 -24.63 37.03 3.79
C LEU A 7 -25.07 35.75 4.50
N ILE A 8 -26.20 35.74 5.18
CA ILE A 8 -26.76 34.56 5.86
C ILE A 8 -27.12 33.47 4.83
N GLY A 9 -27.73 33.85 3.69
CA GLY A 9 -28.04 32.90 2.62
C GLY A 9 -26.78 32.28 2.00
N GLY A 10 -25.74 33.09 1.79
CA GLY A 10 -24.45 32.60 1.26
C GLY A 10 -23.72 31.62 2.21
N THR A 11 -23.73 31.93 3.53
CA THR A 11 -23.13 31.02 4.52
C THR A 11 -23.89 29.69 4.64
N LEU A 12 -25.23 29.71 4.57
CA LEU A 12 -26.05 28.50 4.60
C LEU A 12 -25.81 27.61 3.37
N ILE A 13 -25.72 28.20 2.19
CA ILE A 13 -25.41 27.46 0.95
C ILE A 13 -24.02 26.83 1.01
N LEU A 14 -23.00 27.58 1.48
CA LEU A 14 -21.64 27.05 1.64
C LEU A 14 -21.58 25.93 2.69
N SER A 15 -22.30 26.09 3.80
CA SER A 15 -22.38 25.05 4.84
C SER A 15 -23.06 23.78 4.32
N LEU A 16 -24.16 23.92 3.57
CA LEU A 16 -24.87 22.80 2.96
C LEU A 16 -24.01 22.10 1.91
N ALA A 17 -23.33 22.86 1.04
CA ALA A 17 -22.41 22.32 0.06
C ALA A 17 -21.25 21.56 0.73
N PHE A 18 -20.72 22.10 1.84
CA PHE A 18 -19.68 21.42 2.63
C PHE A 18 -20.20 20.12 3.26
N ILE A 19 -21.39 20.11 3.84
CA ILE A 19 -22.01 18.91 4.42
C ILE A 19 -22.24 17.85 3.35
N LEU A 20 -22.80 18.24 2.19
CA LEU A 20 -23.06 17.32 1.07
C LEU A 20 -21.75 16.76 0.50
N SER A 21 -20.72 17.59 0.37
CA SER A 21 -19.42 17.13 -0.09
C SER A 21 -18.73 16.21 0.93
N TYR A 22 -18.85 16.50 2.22
CA TYR A 22 -18.34 15.64 3.28
C TYR A 22 -19.04 14.27 3.30
N ASP A 23 -20.37 14.25 3.22
CA ASP A 23 -21.14 13.00 3.15
C ASP A 23 -20.84 12.21 1.87
N PHE A 24 -20.68 12.91 0.73
CA PHE A 24 -20.27 12.27 -0.53
C PHE A 24 -18.89 11.60 -0.40
N VAL A 25 -17.89 12.32 0.12
CA VAL A 25 -16.55 11.78 0.35
C VAL A 25 -16.60 10.61 1.33
N LYS A 26 -17.37 10.71 2.40
CA LYS A 26 -17.52 9.63 3.40
C LYS A 26 -18.13 8.36 2.82
N ARG A 27 -19.14 8.48 1.97
CA ARG A 27 -19.83 7.34 1.34
C ARG A 27 -18.99 6.67 0.23
N ASN A 28 -18.13 7.45 -0.42
CA ASN A 28 -17.30 6.99 -1.55
C ASN A 28 -15.82 6.88 -1.16
N TYR A 29 -15.53 6.84 0.14
CA TYR A 29 -14.15 6.70 0.60
C TYR A 29 -13.59 5.35 0.19
N VAL A 30 -12.48 5.37 -0.54
CA VAL A 30 -11.71 4.17 -0.89
C VAL A 30 -10.48 4.10 0.01
N PHE A 31 -10.29 2.97 0.64
CA PHE A 31 -9.11 2.71 1.47
C PHE A 31 -7.83 2.87 0.66
N SER A 32 -7.00 3.81 1.06
CA SER A 32 -5.75 4.12 0.35
C SER A 32 -4.61 3.24 0.85
N ILE A 33 -4.10 2.38 -0.03
CA ILE A 33 -2.90 1.59 0.22
C ILE A 33 -1.76 2.23 -0.58
N LEU A 34 -0.85 2.89 0.14
CA LEU A 34 0.29 3.60 -0.45
C LEU A 34 1.40 2.61 -0.76
N MET A 35 1.86 2.58 -2.01
CA MET A 35 2.89 1.66 -2.47
C MET A 35 4.19 2.40 -2.77
N TYR A 36 5.19 2.16 -1.96
CA TYR A 36 6.57 2.57 -2.16
C TYR A 36 7.41 1.40 -2.66
N HIS A 37 8.64 1.68 -3.11
CA HIS A 37 9.67 0.68 -3.38
C HIS A 37 10.97 1.13 -2.71
N SER A 38 11.74 2.00 -3.33
CA SER A 38 13.01 2.50 -2.83
C SER A 38 12.86 3.87 -2.14
N VAL A 39 13.56 4.06 -1.00
CA VAL A 39 13.68 5.34 -0.31
C VAL A 39 15.15 5.73 -0.25
N SER A 40 15.65 6.33 -1.33
CA SER A 40 17.09 6.56 -1.52
C SER A 40 17.43 8.06 -1.65
N PRO A 41 18.55 8.52 -1.05
CA PRO A 41 19.09 9.86 -1.31
C PRO A 41 19.34 10.13 -2.79
N GLU A 42 19.65 9.08 -3.55
CA GLU A 42 19.94 9.14 -4.98
C GLU A 42 18.69 9.06 -5.87
N ALA A 43 17.49 9.11 -5.28
CA ALA A 43 16.23 9.06 -6.01
C ALA A 43 16.17 10.17 -7.08
N GLN A 44 16.11 9.77 -8.34
CA GLN A 44 15.98 10.68 -9.47
C GLN A 44 14.52 10.88 -9.85
N LYS A 45 14.16 12.09 -10.33
CA LYS A 45 12.78 12.40 -10.78
C LYS A 45 12.28 11.47 -11.88
N ALA A 46 13.18 10.94 -12.72
CA ALA A 46 12.84 10.01 -13.78
C ALA A 46 12.52 8.59 -13.24
N ASN A 47 13.03 8.23 -12.06
CA ASN A 47 12.75 6.93 -11.44
C ASN A 47 11.43 7.01 -10.65
N ARG A 48 10.37 6.43 -11.22
CA ARG A 48 9.03 6.41 -10.60
C ARG A 48 8.90 5.43 -9.42
N LEU A 49 9.94 4.64 -9.13
CA LEU A 49 9.94 3.67 -8.04
C LEU A 49 10.68 4.17 -6.80
N SER A 50 11.26 5.36 -6.85
CA SER A 50 12.09 5.87 -5.77
C SER A 50 11.62 7.24 -5.28
N VAL A 51 11.69 7.46 -3.96
CA VAL A 51 11.49 8.76 -3.30
C VAL A 51 12.69 9.07 -2.43
N THR A 52 13.00 10.37 -2.22
CA THR A 52 14.09 10.71 -1.29
C THR A 52 13.63 10.55 0.16
N PRO A 53 14.56 10.25 1.12
CA PRO A 53 14.25 10.19 2.53
C PRO A 53 13.56 11.46 3.05
N LYS A 54 13.99 12.62 2.57
CA LYS A 54 13.37 13.92 2.90
C LYS A 54 11.91 14.02 2.44
N VAL A 55 11.59 13.51 1.26
CA VAL A 55 10.21 13.47 0.75
C VAL A 55 9.39 12.48 1.56
N PHE A 56 9.91 11.27 1.78
CA PHE A 56 9.25 10.24 2.59
C PHE A 56 8.96 10.76 4.01
N GLU A 57 9.93 11.36 4.68
CA GLU A 57 9.73 11.91 6.02
C GLU A 57 8.65 13.01 6.05
N ARG A 58 8.62 13.90 5.05
CA ARG A 58 7.56 14.93 4.95
C ARG A 58 6.17 14.30 4.81
N GLN A 59 6.06 13.20 4.06
CA GLN A 59 4.81 12.46 3.88
C GLN A 59 4.38 11.77 5.19
N MET A 60 5.30 11.10 5.89
CA MET A 60 5.01 10.47 7.18
C MET A 60 4.59 11.49 8.24
N ARG A 61 5.31 12.61 8.32
CA ARG A 61 4.94 13.73 9.18
C ARG A 61 3.57 14.31 8.83
N PHE A 62 3.23 14.40 7.54
CA PHE A 62 1.92 14.82 7.09
C PHE A 62 0.83 13.88 7.60
N LEU A 63 0.97 12.56 7.40
CA LEU A 63 -0.01 11.58 7.90
C LEU A 63 -0.20 11.72 9.42
N LYS A 64 0.88 11.83 10.18
CA LYS A 64 0.83 11.99 11.63
C LYS A 64 0.12 13.28 12.05
N ASN A 65 0.52 14.43 11.49
CA ASN A 65 0.05 15.74 11.91
C ASN A 65 -1.41 16.02 11.48
N PHE A 66 -1.87 15.41 10.40
CA PHE A 66 -3.25 15.58 9.90
C PHE A 66 -4.20 14.48 10.37
N GLY A 67 -3.79 13.68 11.39
CA GLY A 67 -4.65 12.71 12.05
C GLY A 67 -5.12 11.57 11.16
N TYR A 68 -4.25 11.12 10.23
CA TYR A 68 -4.51 9.89 9.50
C TYR A 68 -4.36 8.68 10.42
N ASN A 69 -5.28 7.75 10.29
CA ASN A 69 -5.21 6.44 10.94
C ASN A 69 -4.35 5.52 10.06
N VAL A 70 -3.05 5.43 10.36
CA VAL A 70 -2.16 4.52 9.64
C VAL A 70 -2.23 3.15 10.29
N ILE A 71 -2.68 2.14 9.54
CA ILE A 71 -2.86 0.77 10.03
C ILE A 71 -1.90 -0.21 9.33
N PRO A 72 -1.50 -1.30 10.00
CA PRO A 72 -0.92 -2.44 9.29
C PRO A 72 -1.89 -2.92 8.22
N LEU A 73 -1.40 -3.28 7.03
CA LEU A 73 -2.29 -3.73 5.96
C LEU A 73 -3.13 -4.95 6.37
N GLU A 74 -2.58 -5.82 7.19
CA GLU A 74 -3.27 -7.00 7.72
C GLU A 74 -4.55 -6.64 8.50
N ALA A 75 -4.57 -5.48 9.18
CA ALA A 75 -5.76 -5.03 9.89
C ALA A 75 -6.96 -4.77 8.96
N ALA A 76 -6.74 -4.56 7.67
CA ALA A 76 -7.82 -4.43 6.69
C ALA A 76 -8.62 -5.73 6.51
N ILE A 77 -8.03 -6.88 6.80
CA ILE A 77 -8.68 -8.21 6.66
C ILE A 77 -9.97 -8.24 7.48
N SER A 78 -9.89 -7.89 8.77
CA SER A 78 -11.05 -7.93 9.66
C SER A 78 -12.17 -6.97 9.21
N PHE A 79 -11.84 -5.78 8.73
CA PHE A 79 -12.85 -4.85 8.21
C PHE A 79 -13.59 -5.43 7.01
N ILE A 80 -12.86 -6.06 6.09
CA ILE A 80 -13.43 -6.60 4.85
C ILE A 80 -14.24 -7.89 5.15
N GLU A 81 -13.71 -8.81 5.95
CA GLU A 81 -14.38 -10.07 6.29
C GLU A 81 -15.66 -9.84 7.10
N GLU A 82 -15.68 -8.84 7.98
CA GLU A 82 -16.85 -8.48 8.77
C GLU A 82 -17.80 -7.53 8.02
N GLY A 83 -17.50 -7.15 6.79
CA GLY A 83 -18.30 -6.20 6.01
C GLY A 83 -18.36 -4.80 6.63
N ARG A 84 -17.41 -4.46 7.50
CA ARG A 84 -17.32 -3.14 8.14
C ARG A 84 -16.63 -2.13 7.23
N ALA A 85 -17.18 -0.93 7.15
CA ALA A 85 -16.53 0.16 6.44
C ALA A 85 -15.21 0.54 7.13
N ILE A 86 -14.14 0.65 6.34
CA ILE A 86 -12.87 1.19 6.84
C ILE A 86 -13.06 2.71 7.08
N PRO A 87 -12.72 3.22 8.27
CA PRO A 87 -12.93 4.63 8.60
C PRO A 87 -12.24 5.58 7.63
N PRO A 88 -12.83 6.76 7.32
CA PRO A 88 -12.16 7.77 6.51
C PRO A 88 -10.80 8.18 7.09
N ARG A 89 -9.86 8.61 6.23
CA ARG A 89 -8.47 8.91 6.57
C ARG A 89 -7.68 7.71 7.12
N THR A 90 -8.12 6.49 6.84
CA THR A 90 -7.33 5.29 7.12
C THR A 90 -6.45 4.99 5.92
N VAL A 91 -5.16 4.76 6.14
CA VAL A 91 -4.20 4.40 5.10
C VAL A 91 -3.33 3.23 5.55
N ALA A 92 -2.85 2.43 4.60
CA ALA A 92 -1.76 1.49 4.84
C ALA A 92 -0.52 1.92 4.04
N ILE A 93 0.66 1.77 4.63
CA ILE A 93 1.94 2.02 3.99
C ILE A 93 2.51 0.68 3.58
N THR A 94 2.85 0.52 2.29
CA THR A 94 3.46 -0.71 1.79
C THR A 94 4.72 -0.42 0.99
N PHE A 95 5.67 -1.37 1.02
CA PHE A 95 6.89 -1.35 0.21
C PHE A 95 7.00 -2.67 -0.54
N ASP A 96 7.51 -2.63 -1.76
CA ASP A 96 7.77 -3.83 -2.57
C ASP A 96 9.27 -4.05 -2.77
N ASP A 97 9.64 -5.25 -3.20
CA ASP A 97 10.96 -5.72 -3.61
C ASP A 97 12.00 -5.91 -2.49
N GLY A 98 11.80 -5.35 -1.30
CA GLY A 98 12.75 -5.51 -0.19
C GLY A 98 14.10 -4.81 -0.41
N TYR A 99 14.10 -3.57 -0.94
CA TYR A 99 15.29 -2.75 -1.05
C TYR A 99 15.92 -2.48 0.31
N ARG A 100 17.26 -2.50 0.42
CA ARG A 100 17.98 -2.25 1.67
C ARG A 100 17.79 -0.84 2.21
N ASP A 101 17.54 0.11 1.32
CA ASP A 101 17.25 1.49 1.69
C ASP A 101 15.95 1.62 2.52
N ASN A 102 15.05 0.64 2.47
CA ASN A 102 13.89 0.58 3.35
C ASN A 102 14.32 0.41 4.82
N TYR A 103 15.37 -0.39 5.09
CA TYR A 103 15.94 -0.49 6.42
C TYR A 103 16.74 0.76 6.80
N THR A 104 17.59 1.23 5.90
CA THR A 104 18.54 2.32 6.19
C THR A 104 17.86 3.67 6.36
N TYR A 105 16.83 3.96 5.57
CA TYR A 105 16.21 5.29 5.54
C TYR A 105 14.72 5.30 5.88
N ALA A 106 13.92 4.34 5.40
CA ALA A 106 12.49 4.36 5.67
C ALA A 106 12.16 3.92 7.10
N PHE A 107 12.77 2.84 7.57
CA PHE A 107 12.47 2.28 8.88
C PHE A 107 12.74 3.25 10.04
N PRO A 108 13.87 3.97 10.16
CA PRO A 108 14.06 4.97 11.21
C PRO A 108 13.03 6.11 11.19
N ILE A 109 12.52 6.46 10.00
CA ILE A 109 11.45 7.45 9.86
C ILE A 109 10.11 6.87 10.36
N LEU A 110 9.80 5.62 10.02
CA LEU A 110 8.61 4.93 10.52
C LEU A 110 8.63 4.83 12.06
N GLU A 111 9.77 4.46 12.65
CA GLU A 111 9.96 4.43 14.11
C GLU A 111 9.74 5.82 14.72
N LYS A 112 10.38 6.87 14.17
CA LYS A 112 10.26 8.25 14.63
C LYS A 112 8.82 8.73 14.75
N TYR A 113 7.97 8.36 13.80
CA TYR A 113 6.55 8.77 13.77
C TYR A 113 5.60 7.71 14.35
N ASN A 114 6.13 6.56 14.75
CA ASN A 114 5.37 5.38 15.19
C ASN A 114 4.27 5.01 14.19
N LEU A 115 4.67 4.76 12.95
CA LEU A 115 3.78 4.43 11.84
C LEU A 115 4.04 2.99 11.36
N PRO A 116 3.03 2.11 11.38
CA PRO A 116 3.19 0.76 10.88
C PRO A 116 3.32 0.74 9.35
N ALA A 117 4.03 -0.28 8.84
CA ALA A 117 4.17 -0.53 7.42
C ALA A 117 4.19 -2.04 7.11
N THR A 118 3.94 -2.39 5.85
CA THR A 118 4.08 -3.76 5.34
C THR A 118 5.12 -3.79 4.23
N LEU A 119 6.10 -4.70 4.33
CA LEU A 119 7.09 -4.95 3.29
C LEU A 119 6.81 -6.26 2.58
N PHE A 120 6.65 -6.22 1.26
CA PHE A 120 6.56 -7.39 0.41
C PHE A 120 7.94 -7.70 -0.17
N VAL A 121 8.49 -8.85 0.18
CA VAL A 121 9.88 -9.20 -0.14
C VAL A 121 9.98 -10.32 -1.16
N ILE A 122 10.91 -10.18 -2.09
CA ILE A 122 11.29 -11.23 -3.05
C ILE A 122 12.32 -12.12 -2.35
N ILE A 123 11.95 -13.36 -2.06
CA ILE A 123 12.71 -14.23 -1.17
C ILE A 123 14.15 -14.46 -1.64
N ASN A 124 14.35 -14.72 -2.93
CA ASN A 124 15.66 -15.00 -3.49
C ASN A 124 16.58 -13.77 -3.62
N GLU A 125 16.02 -12.58 -3.41
CA GLU A 125 16.80 -11.33 -3.42
C GLU A 125 17.32 -10.97 -2.01
N ILE A 126 16.75 -11.55 -0.94
CA ILE A 126 17.17 -11.26 0.44
C ILE A 126 18.58 -11.82 0.67
N GLY A 127 19.51 -10.94 1.04
CA GLY A 127 20.91 -11.29 1.31
C GLY A 127 21.72 -11.65 0.06
N ARG A 128 21.22 -11.39 -1.14
CA ARG A 128 21.90 -11.69 -2.39
C ARG A 128 23.13 -10.79 -2.57
N PRO A 129 24.33 -11.38 -2.71
CA PRO A 129 25.55 -10.60 -2.91
C PRO A 129 25.48 -9.69 -4.14
N GLY A 130 26.00 -8.45 -4.02
CA GLY A 130 26.03 -7.48 -5.11
C GLY A 130 24.71 -6.81 -5.45
N GLN A 131 23.65 -7.12 -4.70
CA GLN A 131 22.34 -6.48 -4.81
C GLN A 131 22.05 -5.63 -3.57
N ASP A 132 21.45 -4.46 -3.77
CA ASP A 132 21.04 -3.59 -2.66
C ASP A 132 19.67 -4.04 -2.11
N ARG A 133 19.68 -5.20 -1.46
CA ARG A 133 18.51 -5.83 -0.86
C ARG A 133 18.71 -6.06 0.63
N LEU A 134 17.61 -6.16 1.36
CA LEU A 134 17.61 -6.50 2.78
C LEU A 134 18.35 -7.81 3.03
N SER A 135 19.11 -7.87 4.11
CA SER A 135 19.59 -9.13 4.70
C SER A 135 18.50 -9.72 5.62
N TRP A 136 18.57 -11.02 5.89
CA TRP A 136 17.68 -11.65 6.87
C TRP A 136 17.81 -11.05 8.27
N GLN A 137 18.99 -10.58 8.65
CA GLN A 137 19.20 -9.88 9.93
C GLN A 137 18.41 -8.57 9.98
N GLU A 138 18.42 -7.77 8.91
CA GLU A 138 17.65 -6.52 8.82
C GLU A 138 16.14 -6.81 8.81
N VAL A 139 15.70 -7.86 8.10
CA VAL A 139 14.30 -8.33 8.13
C VAL A 139 13.86 -8.66 9.56
N HIS A 140 14.67 -9.43 10.30
CA HIS A 140 14.36 -9.77 11.70
C HIS A 140 14.31 -8.55 12.62
N GLN A 141 15.23 -7.58 12.46
CA GLN A 141 15.22 -6.36 13.25
C GLN A 141 13.97 -5.53 13.01
N MET A 142 13.58 -5.35 11.74
CA MET A 142 12.35 -4.63 11.40
C MET A 142 11.10 -5.35 11.92
N HIS A 143 11.03 -6.66 11.78
CA HIS A 143 9.91 -7.48 12.26
C HIS A 143 9.78 -7.42 13.78
N SER A 144 10.90 -7.58 14.52
CA SER A 144 10.94 -7.54 15.98
C SER A 144 10.56 -6.18 16.58
N SER A 145 10.56 -5.12 15.79
CA SER A 145 10.10 -3.79 16.24
C SER A 145 8.59 -3.74 16.48
N GLY A 146 7.82 -4.67 15.90
CA GLY A 146 6.37 -4.65 15.91
C GLY A 146 5.73 -3.60 15.00
N LEU A 147 6.54 -2.74 14.33
CA LEU A 147 6.04 -1.74 13.38
C LEU A 147 5.94 -2.26 11.95
N VAL A 148 6.75 -3.27 11.61
CA VAL A 148 6.83 -3.76 10.24
C VAL A 148 6.34 -5.20 10.16
N THR A 149 5.30 -5.40 9.36
CA THR A 149 4.84 -6.73 8.91
C THR A 149 5.49 -7.09 7.58
N PHE A 150 5.76 -8.36 7.37
CA PHE A 150 6.29 -8.85 6.11
C PHE A 150 5.24 -9.68 5.36
N GLY A 151 5.17 -9.47 4.05
CA GLY A 151 4.38 -10.25 3.11
C GLY A 151 5.25 -10.81 1.99
N SER A 152 4.74 -11.80 1.27
CA SER A 152 5.45 -12.40 0.16
C SER A 152 5.29 -11.59 -1.13
N HIS A 153 6.40 -11.42 -1.85
CA HIS A 153 6.45 -10.94 -3.25
C HIS A 153 7.04 -12.02 -4.16
N THR A 154 6.69 -13.30 -3.90
CA THR A 154 7.18 -14.51 -4.58
C THR A 154 8.64 -14.87 -4.27
N LEU A 155 9.12 -15.97 -4.85
CA LEU A 155 10.55 -16.35 -4.76
C LEU A 155 11.42 -15.44 -5.61
N GLY A 156 10.99 -15.13 -6.82
CA GLY A 156 11.74 -14.33 -7.80
C GLY A 156 10.89 -13.18 -8.36
N PRO A 157 11.51 -12.23 -9.10
CA PRO A 157 10.84 -11.00 -9.56
C PRO A 157 9.93 -11.19 -10.77
N GLU A 158 9.94 -12.36 -11.41
CA GLU A 158 9.20 -12.59 -12.64
C GLU A 158 7.68 -12.59 -12.39
N PRO A 159 6.88 -11.85 -13.19
CA PRO A 159 5.42 -11.93 -13.10
C PRO A 159 4.90 -13.34 -13.30
N LEU A 160 4.05 -13.81 -12.38
CA LEU A 160 3.52 -15.17 -12.36
C LEU A 160 2.79 -15.57 -13.67
N VAL A 161 2.20 -14.59 -14.37
CA VAL A 161 1.51 -14.82 -15.65
C VAL A 161 2.46 -15.18 -16.80
N ASN A 162 3.77 -14.94 -16.64
CA ASN A 162 4.79 -15.25 -17.63
C ASN A 162 5.36 -16.67 -17.47
N LEU A 163 5.09 -17.31 -16.33
CA LEU A 163 5.59 -18.66 -16.03
C LEU A 163 4.88 -19.71 -16.88
N LYS A 164 5.62 -20.73 -17.29
CA LYS A 164 5.17 -21.69 -18.30
C LYS A 164 4.29 -22.82 -17.74
N SER A 165 4.42 -23.11 -16.43
CA SER A 165 3.69 -24.21 -15.81
C SER A 165 3.03 -23.81 -14.50
N ASP A 166 1.93 -24.49 -14.16
CA ASP A 166 1.25 -24.36 -12.89
C ASP A 166 2.16 -24.75 -11.72
N GLU A 167 3.06 -25.71 -11.91
CA GLU A 167 4.01 -26.15 -10.89
C GLU A 167 4.99 -25.03 -10.52
N GLU A 168 5.52 -24.31 -11.52
CA GLU A 168 6.36 -23.12 -11.27
C GLU A 168 5.58 -22.03 -10.53
N VAL A 169 4.34 -21.76 -10.93
CA VAL A 169 3.49 -20.78 -10.26
C VAL A 169 3.24 -21.20 -8.81
N ARG A 170 2.89 -22.47 -8.56
CA ARG A 170 2.71 -22.99 -7.20
C ARG A 170 3.98 -22.83 -6.38
N ARG A 171 5.13 -23.23 -6.91
CA ARG A 171 6.43 -23.08 -6.23
C ARG A 171 6.69 -21.62 -5.83
N GLN A 172 6.48 -20.67 -6.74
CA GLN A 172 6.67 -19.25 -6.45
C GLN A 172 5.80 -18.76 -5.28
N ILE A 173 4.57 -19.24 -5.19
CA ILE A 173 3.58 -18.80 -4.19
C ILE A 173 3.78 -19.54 -2.86
N PHE A 174 3.86 -20.87 -2.88
CA PHE A 174 3.85 -21.69 -1.67
C PHE A 174 5.20 -21.69 -0.97
N ASP A 175 6.31 -21.84 -1.74
CA ASP A 175 7.64 -21.90 -1.13
C ASP A 175 8.07 -20.52 -0.61
N SER A 176 7.69 -19.43 -1.28
CA SER A 176 7.95 -18.08 -0.75
C SER A 176 7.28 -17.85 0.60
N LYS A 177 6.03 -18.31 0.75
CA LYS A 177 5.32 -18.27 2.04
C LYS A 177 6.05 -19.09 3.10
N LYS A 178 6.35 -20.35 2.76
CA LYS A 178 7.02 -21.28 3.68
C LYS A 178 8.36 -20.72 4.17
N VAL A 179 9.21 -20.26 3.24
CA VAL A 179 10.52 -19.70 3.62
C VAL A 179 10.36 -18.49 4.53
N LEU A 180 9.42 -17.60 4.24
CA LEU A 180 9.21 -16.40 5.03
C LEU A 180 8.66 -16.74 6.43
N GLU A 181 7.72 -17.66 6.54
CA GLU A 181 7.20 -18.17 7.81
C GLU A 181 8.30 -18.87 8.63
N ASP A 182 9.11 -19.73 8.00
CA ASP A 182 10.24 -20.42 8.67
C ASP A 182 11.28 -19.41 9.19
N LYS A 183 11.50 -18.29 8.51
CA LYS A 183 12.45 -17.25 8.90
C LYS A 183 11.91 -16.31 9.98
N LEU A 184 10.64 -15.95 9.93
CA LEU A 184 10.04 -15.00 10.88
C LEU A 184 9.52 -15.68 12.15
N GLY A 185 9.18 -16.97 12.08
CA GLY A 185 8.51 -17.70 13.16
C GLY A 185 7.01 -17.39 13.27
N ASP A 186 6.46 -16.58 12.35
CA ASP A 186 5.09 -16.11 12.34
C ASP A 186 4.37 -16.49 11.05
N LYS A 187 3.02 -16.48 11.10
CA LYS A 187 2.20 -16.71 9.91
C LYS A 187 2.28 -15.52 8.94
N VAL A 188 2.46 -15.83 7.67
CA VAL A 188 2.46 -14.84 6.58
C VAL A 188 1.12 -14.87 5.85
N THR A 189 0.33 -13.81 6.00
CA THR A 189 -1.05 -13.72 5.52
C THR A 189 -1.19 -12.82 4.29
N LEU A 190 -0.14 -12.06 3.94
CA LEU A 190 -0.16 -11.02 2.93
C LEU A 190 0.66 -11.39 1.70
N PHE A 191 0.12 -11.11 0.51
CA PHE A 191 0.76 -11.37 -0.77
C PHE A 191 0.72 -10.13 -1.68
N SER A 192 1.78 -9.89 -2.44
CA SER A 192 1.81 -8.88 -3.51
C SER A 192 2.12 -9.54 -4.84
N TYR A 193 1.25 -9.34 -5.84
CA TYR A 193 1.48 -9.85 -7.19
C TYR A 193 2.62 -9.07 -7.87
N PRO A 194 3.69 -9.74 -8.40
CA PRO A 194 4.73 -9.08 -9.18
C PRO A 194 4.13 -8.30 -10.34
N GLU A 195 4.52 -7.02 -10.47
CA GLU A 195 3.96 -6.05 -11.42
C GLU A 195 2.43 -5.88 -11.32
N GLY A 196 1.78 -6.40 -10.27
CA GLY A 196 0.32 -6.42 -10.13
C GLY A 196 -0.39 -7.33 -11.12
N LYS A 197 0.31 -8.20 -11.82
CA LYS A 197 -0.23 -9.08 -12.87
C LYS A 197 -0.66 -10.42 -12.29
N PHE A 198 -1.90 -10.78 -12.51
CA PHE A 198 -2.47 -12.07 -12.13
C PHE A 198 -3.67 -12.43 -13.01
N ASN A 199 -4.12 -13.67 -12.89
CA ASN A 199 -5.36 -14.18 -13.46
C ASN A 199 -6.12 -14.98 -12.39
N ASP A 200 -7.30 -15.49 -12.71
CA ASP A 200 -8.15 -16.23 -11.77
C ASP A 200 -7.46 -17.48 -11.22
N ARG A 201 -6.64 -18.15 -12.05
CA ARG A 201 -5.87 -19.32 -11.64
C ARG A 201 -4.83 -18.97 -10.58
N ILE A 202 -4.04 -17.91 -10.81
CA ILE A 202 -3.04 -17.44 -9.85
C ILE A 202 -3.70 -16.97 -8.56
N ARG A 203 -4.80 -16.23 -8.65
CA ARG A 203 -5.58 -15.78 -7.50
C ARG A 203 -6.10 -16.96 -6.66
N TYR A 204 -6.58 -18.01 -7.32
CA TYR A 204 -6.98 -19.24 -6.64
C TYR A 204 -5.80 -19.89 -5.88
N LEU A 205 -4.62 -20.00 -6.50
CA LEU A 205 -3.42 -20.56 -5.87
C LEU A 205 -2.94 -19.74 -4.66
N VAL A 206 -3.02 -18.40 -4.74
CA VAL A 206 -2.70 -17.52 -3.60
C VAL A 206 -3.65 -17.81 -2.43
N ARG A 207 -4.95 -17.97 -2.70
CA ARG A 207 -5.93 -18.35 -1.69
C ARG A 207 -5.66 -19.76 -1.13
N GLU A 208 -5.39 -20.74 -1.99
CA GLU A 208 -5.07 -22.12 -1.62
C GLU A 208 -3.82 -22.20 -0.74
N ALA A 209 -2.81 -21.36 -0.98
CA ALA A 209 -1.62 -21.27 -0.14
C ALA A 209 -1.89 -20.71 1.27
N GLY A 210 -3.11 -20.25 1.53
CA GLY A 210 -3.53 -19.74 2.84
C GLY A 210 -3.17 -18.27 3.10
N TYR A 211 -2.84 -17.50 2.07
CA TYR A 211 -2.84 -16.04 2.21
C TYR A 211 -4.27 -15.55 2.47
N LYS A 212 -4.39 -14.44 3.18
CA LYS A 212 -5.68 -13.85 3.56
C LYS A 212 -6.02 -12.60 2.78
N LEU A 213 -4.99 -11.92 2.28
CA LEU A 213 -5.12 -10.70 1.49
C LEU A 213 -4.02 -10.65 0.43
N ALA A 214 -4.39 -10.18 -0.77
CA ALA A 214 -3.40 -9.90 -1.81
C ALA A 214 -3.61 -8.53 -2.43
N VAL A 215 -2.48 -7.90 -2.81
CA VAL A 215 -2.45 -6.54 -3.37
C VAL A 215 -1.89 -6.54 -4.79
N THR A 216 -2.40 -5.61 -5.60
CA THR A 216 -1.96 -5.32 -6.97
C THR A 216 -1.36 -3.91 -7.06
N THR A 217 -0.90 -3.49 -8.24
CA THR A 217 -0.14 -2.23 -8.40
C THR A 217 -0.96 -1.05 -8.88
N SER A 218 -2.18 -1.25 -9.41
CA SER A 218 -2.86 -0.16 -10.10
C SER A 218 -4.30 0.02 -9.66
N PRO A 219 -4.73 1.26 -9.37
CA PRO A 219 -6.15 1.54 -9.35
C PRO A 219 -6.69 1.42 -10.78
N GLY A 220 -7.76 0.69 -10.97
CA GLY A 220 -8.45 0.51 -12.25
C GLY A 220 -9.63 -0.43 -12.10
N LYS A 221 -10.61 -0.35 -13.01
CA LYS A 221 -11.90 -1.03 -12.91
C LYS A 221 -11.89 -2.55 -13.04
N LYS A 222 -10.78 -3.12 -13.45
CA LYS A 222 -10.74 -4.54 -13.81
C LYS A 222 -11.13 -5.49 -12.68
N PHE A 223 -11.05 -5.03 -11.41
CA PHE A 223 -11.42 -5.82 -10.23
C PHE A 223 -12.16 -4.95 -9.23
N SER A 224 -13.14 -5.55 -8.54
CA SER A 224 -13.86 -4.88 -7.45
C SER A 224 -12.92 -4.47 -6.31
N ASN A 225 -13.15 -3.30 -5.72
CA ASN A 225 -12.45 -2.85 -4.52
C ASN A 225 -12.78 -3.69 -3.28
N HIS A 226 -13.75 -4.60 -3.39
CA HIS A 226 -14.14 -5.54 -2.34
C HIS A 226 -13.48 -6.92 -2.51
N ASP A 227 -12.67 -7.13 -3.58
CA ASP A 227 -11.93 -8.36 -3.73
C ASP A 227 -10.65 -8.30 -2.88
N ILE A 228 -10.69 -8.93 -1.71
CA ILE A 228 -9.58 -8.98 -0.76
C ILE A 228 -8.30 -9.60 -1.37
N PHE A 229 -8.42 -10.36 -2.45
CA PHE A 229 -7.29 -10.94 -3.20
C PHE A 229 -6.86 -10.09 -4.40
N ALA A 230 -7.35 -8.86 -4.52
CA ALA A 230 -6.98 -7.93 -5.59
C ALA A 230 -7.05 -6.46 -5.16
N LEU A 231 -6.72 -6.16 -3.89
CA LEU A 231 -6.76 -4.79 -3.39
C LEU A 231 -5.78 -3.90 -4.16
N LYS A 232 -6.27 -2.77 -4.61
CA LYS A 232 -5.52 -1.82 -5.43
C LYS A 232 -4.67 -0.91 -4.58
N ARG A 233 -3.48 -0.59 -5.07
CA ARG A 233 -2.53 0.31 -4.40
C ARG A 233 -2.22 1.53 -5.25
N LEU A 234 -1.85 2.60 -4.57
CA LEU A 234 -1.38 3.84 -5.18
C LEU A 234 0.14 3.89 -5.15
N ARG A 235 0.75 3.91 -6.34
CA ARG A 235 2.21 4.08 -6.44
C ARG A 235 2.60 5.49 -6.06
N ILE A 236 3.40 5.61 -5.02
CA ILE A 236 4.02 6.87 -4.60
C ILE A 236 5.36 7.01 -5.30
N SER A 237 5.50 8.08 -6.07
CA SER A 237 6.69 8.35 -6.88
C SER A 237 7.36 9.66 -6.49
N SER A 238 8.48 9.96 -7.13
CA SER A 238 9.21 11.23 -6.95
C SER A 238 8.34 12.48 -7.16
N ASN A 239 7.25 12.39 -7.92
CA ASN A 239 6.30 13.51 -8.12
C ASN A 239 5.45 13.80 -6.89
N ALA A 240 5.30 12.84 -5.97
CA ALA A 240 4.60 13.01 -4.69
C ALA A 240 5.39 13.87 -3.66
N GLY A 241 6.48 14.51 -4.06
CA GLY A 241 7.15 15.54 -3.28
C GLY A 241 6.27 16.78 -3.03
N ASN A 242 5.22 16.99 -3.82
CA ASN A 242 4.17 17.97 -3.54
C ASN A 242 3.15 17.38 -2.56
N LEU A 243 3.03 17.99 -1.37
CA LEU A 243 2.11 17.51 -0.32
C LEU A 243 0.62 17.60 -0.70
N PHE A 244 0.25 18.48 -1.63
CA PHE A 244 -1.13 18.53 -2.12
C PHE A 244 -1.44 17.29 -2.96
N ILE A 245 -0.53 16.89 -3.84
CA ILE A 245 -0.66 15.64 -4.62
C ILE A 245 -0.71 14.44 -3.67
N PHE A 246 0.19 14.38 -2.71
CA PHE A 246 0.21 13.32 -1.70
C PHE A 246 -1.09 13.28 -0.88
N TRP A 247 -1.65 14.44 -0.52
CA TRP A 247 -2.95 14.51 0.16
C TRP A 247 -4.08 13.93 -0.70
N VAL A 248 -4.12 14.27 -1.99
CA VAL A 248 -5.13 13.71 -2.92
C VAL A 248 -5.00 12.20 -3.02
N GLU A 249 -3.77 11.68 -3.08
CA GLU A 249 -3.47 10.24 -3.08
C GLU A 249 -3.91 9.57 -1.77
N ALA A 250 -3.50 10.11 -0.62
CA ALA A 250 -3.81 9.56 0.70
C ALA A 250 -5.29 9.69 1.09
N SER A 251 -6.03 10.65 0.51
CA SER A 251 -7.45 10.87 0.82
C SER A 251 -8.40 9.85 0.20
N GLY A 252 -7.93 8.96 -0.67
CA GLY A 252 -8.77 8.05 -1.45
C GLY A 252 -9.50 8.69 -2.64
N ILE A 253 -9.49 10.02 -2.75
CA ILE A 253 -10.15 10.75 -3.85
C ILE A 253 -9.55 10.35 -5.21
N TYR A 254 -8.24 10.24 -5.28
CA TYR A 254 -7.55 9.86 -6.51
C TYR A 254 -7.97 8.46 -6.99
N THR A 255 -8.02 7.49 -6.08
CA THR A 255 -8.46 6.13 -6.38
C THR A 255 -9.89 6.13 -6.86
N PHE A 256 -10.79 6.83 -6.14
CA PHE A 256 -12.18 6.98 -6.53
C PHE A 256 -12.34 7.59 -7.94
N MET A 257 -11.66 8.69 -8.22
CA MET A 257 -11.72 9.36 -9.52
C MET A 257 -11.22 8.46 -10.66
N LYS A 258 -10.13 7.75 -10.44
CA LYS A 258 -9.54 6.88 -11.45
C LYS A 258 -10.41 5.67 -11.76
N GLU A 259 -11.05 5.11 -10.75
CA GLU A 259 -11.99 4.00 -10.91
C GLU A 259 -13.26 4.38 -11.66
N HIS A 260 -13.71 5.62 -11.53
CA HIS A 260 -14.92 6.11 -12.21
C HIS A 260 -14.63 6.66 -13.62
N ARG A 261 -13.43 7.18 -13.86
CA ARG A 261 -13.03 7.64 -15.19
C ARG A 261 -12.90 6.53 -16.21
N ASP A 262 -12.40 5.38 -15.77
CA ASP A 262 -12.20 4.21 -16.65
C ASP A 262 -13.51 3.40 -16.84
N ALA A 263 -14.69 4.01 -16.53
CA ALA A 263 -16.04 3.45 -16.61
C ALA A 263 -16.70 3.61 -17.97
N ASP A 264 -16.19 4.51 -18.75
CA ASP A 264 -16.64 4.83 -20.10
C ASP A 264 -15.65 4.24 -21.11
#